data_9edd2fe8b768c2f0e37585d78fe6d0e8
#
_entry.id   9edd2fe8b768c2f0e37585d78fe6d0e8
#
_cell.length_a   1.000
_cell.length_b   1.000
_cell.length_c   1.000
_cell.angle_alpha   90.00
_cell.angle_beta   90.00
_cell.angle_gamma   90.00
#
_symmetry.space_group_name_H-M   'P 1'
#
loop_
_entity.id
_entity.type
_entity.pdbx_description
1 polymer ?
#
loop_
_entity_poly.entity_id
_entity_poly.type
_entity_poly.pdbx_seq_one_letter_code
_entity_poly.pdbx_strand_id
1 'polypeptide(L)'
;MNNPQFFLQDHKPHTTHLCFFKIPFNEMVLRFEQRLQELGLIWGWTVHHQKVSDELSLSDKIKMLEPFALRYPNKYIILETASEWCLYMENGYRGTDVFSQPSYLSETWGIQNISLYLSPDFKKDEFGAVMFHWRNGANKISEYAVESRTIMVHKETSKTTFEQSGKPFEFENLTSYEKRIKKERLTVDMVAEYCKHFNIDLFNLDFYKGRAALFTTHKKKERLI
;
A
#
# COMPACT_ATOMS: atom_id res chain seq x y z
N MET A 1 -7.46 26.23 -5.54
CA MET A 1 -6.28 25.33 -5.39
C MET A 1 -6.79 24.09 -4.66
N ASN A 2 -6.85 22.93 -5.35
CA ASN A 2 -7.27 21.69 -4.71
C ASN A 2 -6.20 21.29 -3.72
N ASN A 3 -6.56 21.21 -2.44
CA ASN A 3 -5.66 20.71 -1.41
C ASN A 3 -5.35 19.23 -1.74
N PRO A 4 -4.11 18.85 -2.02
CA PRO A 4 -3.77 17.47 -2.40
C PRO A 4 -4.15 16.42 -1.34
N GLN A 5 -4.37 16.83 -0.08
CA GLN A 5 -4.90 15.95 0.94
C GLN A 5 -6.35 15.50 0.70
N PHE A 6 -7.14 16.21 -0.14
CA PHE A 6 -8.50 15.79 -0.48
C PHE A 6 -8.55 14.44 -1.17
N PHE A 7 -7.58 14.13 -2.05
CA PHE A 7 -7.52 12.82 -2.69
C PHE A 7 -7.54 11.65 -1.68
N LEU A 8 -6.80 11.78 -0.58
CA LEU A 8 -6.77 10.75 0.46
C LEU A 8 -8.09 10.64 1.24
N GLN A 9 -8.90 11.70 1.29
CA GLN A 9 -10.16 11.72 2.03
C GLN A 9 -11.34 11.21 1.21
N ASP A 10 -11.37 11.53 -0.08
CA ASP A 10 -12.49 11.23 -0.97
C ASP A 10 -12.63 9.73 -1.29
N HIS A 11 -11.57 8.94 -1.10
CA HIS A 11 -11.52 7.51 -1.43
C HIS A 11 -11.18 6.61 -0.24
N LYS A 12 -11.47 7.07 0.99
CA LYS A 12 -11.35 6.21 2.17
C LYS A 12 -12.31 5.00 2.07
N PRO A 13 -11.89 3.80 2.51
CA PRO A 13 -10.60 3.46 3.10
C PRO A 13 -9.50 3.10 2.08
N HIS A 14 -9.75 3.08 0.76
CA HIS A 14 -8.76 2.67 -0.25
C HIS A 14 -7.45 3.45 -0.14
N THR A 15 -7.53 4.76 0.06
CA THR A 15 -6.36 5.65 0.09
C THR A 15 -5.74 5.82 1.47
N THR A 16 -6.31 5.21 2.51
CA THR A 16 -5.69 5.22 3.85
C THR A 16 -4.48 4.30 3.95
N HIS A 17 -4.41 3.28 3.10
CA HIS A 17 -3.32 2.34 3.02
C HIS A 17 -2.84 2.25 1.58
N LEU A 18 -1.57 2.57 1.35
CA LEU A 18 -0.95 2.52 0.02
C LEU A 18 0.29 1.63 0.08
N CYS A 19 0.50 0.83 -0.95
CA CYS A 19 1.70 0.02 -1.08
C CYS A 19 2.33 0.21 -2.45
N PHE A 20 3.60 0.57 -2.47
CA PHE A 20 4.39 0.75 -3.68
C PHE A 20 5.42 -0.35 -3.80
N PHE A 21 5.60 -0.90 -5.00
CA PHE A 21 6.63 -1.87 -5.34
C PHE A 21 7.57 -1.29 -6.38
N LYS A 22 8.88 -1.40 -6.14
CA LYS A 22 9.91 -0.98 -7.10
C LYS A 22 10.13 -2.09 -8.12
N ILE A 23 9.33 -2.06 -9.18
CA ILE A 23 9.31 -3.06 -10.25
C ILE A 23 8.65 -2.46 -11.50
N PRO A 24 9.09 -2.79 -12.72
CA PRO A 24 8.41 -2.38 -13.95
C PRO A 24 6.96 -2.88 -14.01
N PHE A 25 6.03 -2.04 -14.46
CA PHE A 25 4.59 -2.34 -14.47
C PHE A 25 4.25 -3.68 -15.12
N ASN A 26 4.78 -3.96 -16.32
CA ASN A 26 4.47 -5.21 -17.03
C ASN A 26 4.96 -6.44 -16.25
N GLU A 27 6.10 -6.33 -15.60
CA GLU A 27 6.66 -7.39 -14.77
C GLU A 27 5.84 -7.60 -13.50
N MET A 28 5.41 -6.52 -12.84
CA MET A 28 4.51 -6.58 -11.69
C MET A 28 3.21 -7.29 -12.05
N VAL A 29 2.57 -6.90 -13.15
CA VAL A 29 1.32 -7.50 -13.64
C VAL A 29 1.49 -8.99 -13.89
N LEU A 30 2.54 -9.39 -14.61
CA LEU A 30 2.81 -10.79 -14.95
C LEU A 30 3.05 -11.64 -13.70
N ARG A 31 3.96 -11.22 -12.82
CA ARG A 31 4.29 -11.97 -11.59
C ARG A 31 3.10 -12.05 -10.64
N PHE A 32 2.32 -10.97 -10.54
CA PHE A 32 1.15 -10.95 -9.67
C PHE A 32 0.03 -11.87 -10.19
N GLU A 33 -0.20 -11.91 -11.50
CA GLU A 33 -1.14 -12.83 -12.12
C GLU A 33 -0.75 -14.29 -11.87
N GLN A 34 0.51 -14.64 -12.10
CA GLN A 34 1.04 -15.98 -11.82
C GLN A 34 0.82 -16.35 -10.34
N ARG A 35 1.15 -15.44 -9.43
CA ARG A 35 0.93 -15.67 -8.00
C ARG A 35 -0.52 -15.91 -7.64
N LEU A 36 -1.44 -15.13 -8.19
CA LEU A 36 -2.87 -15.33 -7.95
C LEU A 36 -3.37 -16.66 -8.52
N GLN A 37 -2.86 -17.08 -9.68
CA GLN A 37 -3.19 -18.37 -10.28
C GLN A 37 -2.69 -19.54 -9.42
N GLU A 38 -1.45 -19.49 -8.92
CA GLU A 38 -0.90 -20.50 -7.99
C GLU A 38 -1.77 -20.61 -6.72
N LEU A 39 -2.09 -19.48 -6.10
CA LEU A 39 -2.98 -19.46 -4.94
C LEU A 39 -4.38 -19.98 -5.28
N GLY A 40 -4.86 -19.69 -6.50
CA GLY A 40 -6.14 -20.20 -6.99
C GLY A 40 -6.19 -21.74 -7.08
N LEU A 41 -5.08 -22.37 -7.43
CA LEU A 41 -4.96 -23.83 -7.43
C LEU A 41 -5.03 -24.41 -6.00
N ILE A 42 -4.41 -23.72 -5.03
CA ILE A 42 -4.37 -24.16 -3.63
C ILE A 42 -5.72 -23.93 -2.93
N TRP A 43 -6.33 -22.77 -3.13
CA TRP A 43 -7.49 -22.31 -2.37
C TRP A 43 -8.83 -22.46 -3.09
N GLY A 44 -8.84 -22.99 -4.32
CA GLY A 44 -10.05 -23.22 -5.10
C GLY A 44 -10.74 -21.96 -5.59
N TRP A 45 -9.99 -20.98 -6.06
CA TRP A 45 -10.57 -19.81 -6.74
C TRP A 45 -10.16 -19.72 -8.21
N THR A 46 -10.84 -18.86 -8.95
CA THR A 46 -10.48 -18.45 -10.32
C THR A 46 -10.01 -17.00 -10.30
N VAL A 47 -9.10 -16.69 -11.20
CA VAL A 47 -8.55 -15.33 -11.39
C VAL A 47 -9.06 -14.77 -12.70
N HIS A 48 -9.54 -13.55 -12.68
CA HIS A 48 -9.89 -12.78 -13.86
C HIS A 48 -9.01 -11.53 -13.90
N HIS A 49 -8.27 -11.35 -14.99
CA HIS A 49 -7.43 -10.19 -15.25
C HIS A 49 -8.12 -9.29 -16.29
N GLN A 50 -8.24 -8.00 -15.99
CA GLN A 50 -8.80 -6.98 -16.86
C GLN A 50 -7.80 -5.84 -17.04
N LYS A 51 -7.45 -5.53 -18.28
CA LYS A 51 -6.76 -4.29 -18.61
C LYS A 51 -7.72 -3.12 -18.38
N VAL A 52 -7.29 -2.14 -17.60
CA VAL A 52 -8.08 -0.93 -17.31
C VAL A 52 -7.77 0.13 -18.37
N SER A 53 -8.79 0.85 -18.85
CA SER A 53 -8.59 1.92 -19.81
C SER A 53 -7.68 3.03 -19.26
N ASP A 54 -6.74 3.47 -20.07
CA ASP A 54 -5.82 4.56 -19.72
C ASP A 54 -6.54 5.91 -19.63
N GLU A 55 -7.72 6.04 -20.26
CA GLU A 55 -8.56 7.26 -20.25
C GLU A 55 -9.29 7.47 -18.92
N LEU A 56 -9.42 6.44 -18.10
CA LEU A 56 -10.10 6.55 -16.81
C LEU A 56 -9.29 7.43 -15.85
N SER A 57 -10.02 8.30 -15.13
CA SER A 57 -9.43 9.06 -14.04
C SER A 57 -8.91 8.13 -12.93
N LEU A 58 -7.97 8.62 -12.12
CA LEU A 58 -7.51 7.86 -10.93
C LEU A 58 -8.67 7.50 -10.01
N SER A 59 -9.62 8.42 -9.82
CA SER A 59 -10.84 8.19 -9.03
C SER A 59 -11.66 7.02 -9.57
N ASP A 60 -11.85 6.95 -10.88
CA ASP A 60 -12.62 5.87 -11.47
C ASP A 60 -11.88 4.53 -11.41
N LYS A 61 -10.54 4.55 -11.60
CA LYS A 61 -9.70 3.37 -11.40
C LYS A 61 -9.82 2.83 -9.97
N ILE A 62 -9.78 3.68 -8.95
CA ILE A 62 -9.93 3.27 -7.54
C ILE A 62 -11.33 2.72 -7.26
N LYS A 63 -12.39 3.32 -7.80
CA LYS A 63 -13.76 2.82 -7.65
C LYS A 63 -13.97 1.42 -8.23
N MET A 64 -13.14 0.97 -9.16
CA MET A 64 -13.22 -0.41 -9.65
C MET A 64 -12.93 -1.46 -8.57
N LEU A 65 -12.28 -1.08 -7.47
CA LEU A 65 -12.08 -1.94 -6.30
C LEU A 65 -13.40 -2.20 -5.54
N GLU A 66 -14.41 -1.37 -5.69
CA GLU A 66 -15.69 -1.58 -5.00
C GLU A 66 -16.44 -2.82 -5.53
N PRO A 67 -17.28 -3.47 -4.71
CA PRO A 67 -17.47 -3.20 -3.29
C PRO A 67 -16.31 -3.69 -2.42
N PHE A 68 -16.20 -3.13 -1.21
CA PHE A 68 -15.30 -3.65 -0.18
C PHE A 68 -15.67 -5.07 0.19
N ALA A 69 -14.68 -5.92 0.38
CA ALA A 69 -14.89 -7.32 0.68
C ALA A 69 -14.22 -7.73 2.00
N LEU A 70 -14.94 -8.56 2.77
CA LEU A 70 -14.35 -9.30 3.90
C LEU A 70 -13.75 -10.63 3.41
N ARG A 71 -14.21 -11.11 2.27
CA ARG A 71 -13.79 -12.35 1.64
C ARG A 71 -13.82 -12.17 0.11
N TYR A 72 -14.69 -12.86 -0.61
CA TYR A 72 -14.79 -12.82 -2.07
C TYR A 72 -15.94 -11.92 -2.56
N PRO A 73 -15.79 -11.29 -3.74
CA PRO A 73 -14.60 -11.29 -4.60
C PRO A 73 -13.48 -10.41 -4.04
N ASN A 74 -12.25 -10.91 -4.01
CA ASN A 74 -11.12 -10.04 -3.76
C ASN A 74 -10.72 -9.38 -5.07
N LYS A 75 -10.50 -8.08 -5.01
CA LYS A 75 -10.05 -7.27 -6.13
C LYS A 75 -8.72 -6.62 -5.79
N TYR A 76 -7.86 -6.55 -6.78
CA TYR A 76 -6.54 -5.95 -6.68
C TYR A 76 -6.32 -5.04 -7.87
N ILE A 77 -5.84 -3.85 -7.67
CA ILE A 77 -5.44 -2.96 -8.75
C ILE A 77 -3.95 -2.66 -8.65
N ILE A 78 -3.28 -2.74 -9.80
CA ILE A 78 -1.90 -2.32 -9.96
C ILE A 78 -1.92 -1.11 -10.88
N LEU A 79 -1.34 -0.01 -10.44
CA LEU A 79 -1.23 1.24 -11.17
C LEU A 79 0.24 1.52 -11.48
N GLU A 80 0.53 1.78 -12.75
CA GLU A 80 1.80 2.35 -13.16
C GLU A 80 1.89 3.80 -12.67
N THR A 81 3.05 4.20 -12.16
CA THR A 81 3.28 5.59 -11.76
C THR A 81 4.27 6.28 -12.68
N ALA A 82 4.46 7.57 -12.51
CA ALA A 82 5.46 8.35 -13.27
C ALA A 82 6.91 8.06 -12.85
N SER A 83 7.14 7.00 -12.06
CA SER A 83 8.46 6.59 -11.61
C SER A 83 8.66 5.07 -11.78
N GLU A 84 9.72 4.55 -11.18
CA GLU A 84 10.04 3.11 -11.17
C GLU A 84 9.18 2.27 -10.20
N TRP A 85 8.17 2.87 -9.60
CA TRP A 85 7.28 2.24 -8.63
C TRP A 85 5.90 1.96 -9.23
N CYS A 86 5.32 0.83 -8.87
CA CYS A 86 3.92 0.54 -9.10
C CYS A 86 3.14 0.68 -7.80
N LEU A 87 1.98 1.35 -7.85
CA LEU A 87 1.04 1.36 -6.72
C LEU A 87 0.19 0.09 -6.76
N TYR A 88 0.12 -0.61 -5.63
CA TYR A 88 -0.74 -1.75 -5.38
C TYR A 88 -1.82 -1.38 -4.36
N MET A 89 -3.06 -1.74 -4.67
CA MET A 89 -4.20 -1.57 -3.77
C MET A 89 -5.14 -2.77 -3.88
N GLU A 90 -5.90 -3.02 -2.81
CA GLU A 90 -6.91 -4.07 -2.79
C GLU A 90 -8.22 -3.60 -2.14
N ASN A 91 -9.30 -4.35 -2.34
CA ASN A 91 -10.63 -4.02 -1.84
C ASN A 91 -10.90 -4.54 -0.43
N GLY A 92 -9.89 -4.68 0.40
CA GLY A 92 -10.07 -5.08 1.80
C GLY A 92 -11.01 -4.13 2.53
N TYR A 93 -11.83 -4.66 3.45
CA TYR A 93 -12.82 -3.89 4.22
C TYR A 93 -12.22 -2.68 4.96
N ARG A 94 -10.95 -2.76 5.35
CA ARG A 94 -10.22 -1.69 6.03
C ARG A 94 -9.22 -0.97 5.12
N GLY A 95 -9.29 -1.20 3.82
CA GLY A 95 -8.29 -0.75 2.85
C GLY A 95 -7.28 -1.85 2.51
N THR A 96 -6.22 -1.47 1.80
CA THR A 96 -5.15 -2.38 1.37
C THR A 96 -4.43 -3.00 2.57
N ASP A 97 -4.19 -4.33 2.56
CA ASP A 97 -3.25 -4.95 3.50
C ASP A 97 -1.82 -4.51 3.13
N VAL A 98 -1.21 -3.75 4.02
CA VAL A 98 0.15 -3.20 3.82
C VAL A 98 1.24 -4.04 4.49
N PHE A 99 0.89 -5.16 5.11
CA PHE A 99 1.82 -6.00 5.85
C PHE A 99 2.01 -7.39 5.24
N SER A 100 0.95 -8.20 5.15
CA SER A 100 1.07 -9.62 4.82
C SER A 100 1.50 -9.86 3.38
N GLN A 101 0.65 -9.50 2.44
CA GLN A 101 0.91 -9.70 1.01
C GLN A 101 2.12 -8.89 0.53
N PRO A 102 2.26 -7.58 0.84
CA PRO A 102 3.41 -6.80 0.40
C PRO A 102 4.74 -7.32 0.92
N SER A 103 4.80 -7.75 2.18
CA SER A 103 6.02 -8.33 2.75
C SER A 103 6.43 -9.61 2.04
N TYR A 104 5.46 -10.50 1.83
CA TYR A 104 5.68 -11.76 1.12
C TYR A 104 6.20 -11.52 -0.31
N LEU A 105 5.54 -10.62 -1.08
CA LEU A 105 5.93 -10.32 -2.45
C LEU A 105 7.33 -9.69 -2.51
N SER A 106 7.61 -8.73 -1.61
CA SER A 106 8.93 -8.10 -1.53
C SER A 106 10.04 -9.14 -1.31
N GLU A 107 9.87 -10.03 -0.33
CA GLU A 107 10.86 -11.06 0.01
C GLU A 107 11.01 -12.13 -1.08
N THR A 108 9.87 -12.62 -1.60
CA THR A 108 9.87 -13.70 -2.59
C THR A 108 10.42 -13.24 -3.94
N TRP A 109 10.15 -11.99 -4.32
CA TRP A 109 10.60 -11.44 -5.61
C TRP A 109 11.93 -10.70 -5.52
N GLY A 110 12.46 -10.49 -4.31
CA GLY A 110 13.71 -9.77 -4.10
C GLY A 110 13.62 -8.30 -4.50
N ILE A 111 12.48 -7.64 -4.24
CA ILE A 111 12.24 -6.26 -4.64
C ILE A 111 11.99 -5.36 -3.43
N GLN A 112 12.14 -4.05 -3.63
CA GLN A 112 11.78 -3.09 -2.60
C GLN A 112 10.28 -2.84 -2.59
N ASN A 113 9.72 -2.61 -1.39
CA ASN A 113 8.38 -2.06 -1.24
C ASN A 113 8.34 -0.94 -0.20
N ILE A 114 7.38 -0.02 -0.37
CA ILE A 114 7.03 1.01 0.59
C ILE A 114 5.55 0.86 0.91
N SER A 115 5.24 0.64 2.17
CA SER A 115 3.89 0.52 2.70
C SER A 115 3.58 1.71 3.60
N LEU A 116 2.46 2.35 3.34
CA LEU A 116 2.04 3.57 4.01
C LEU A 116 0.70 3.38 4.72
N TYR A 117 0.57 3.97 5.89
CA TYR A 117 -0.70 4.16 6.57
C TYR A 117 -0.94 5.65 6.77
N LEU A 118 -2.02 6.19 6.23
CA LEU A 118 -2.27 7.63 6.11
C LEU A 118 -3.64 8.01 6.70
N SER A 119 -3.90 7.63 7.95
CA SER A 119 -5.11 7.99 8.68
C SER A 119 -4.76 8.78 9.95
N PRO A 120 -4.51 10.10 9.82
CA PRO A 120 -4.07 10.94 10.95
C PRO A 120 -5.18 11.27 11.95
N ASP A 121 -6.40 10.75 11.75
CA ASP A 121 -7.55 11.04 12.62
C ASP A 121 -7.36 10.39 13.99
N PHE A 122 -6.66 11.09 14.88
CA PHE A 122 -6.45 10.68 16.28
C PHE A 122 -7.61 11.14 17.19
N LYS A 123 -8.86 11.06 16.71
CA LYS A 123 -10.04 11.40 17.51
C LYS A 123 -10.29 10.37 18.62
N LYS A 124 -11.05 10.77 19.62
CA LYS A 124 -11.49 9.85 20.67
C LYS A 124 -12.32 8.74 20.00
N ASP A 125 -12.03 7.49 20.36
CA ASP A 125 -12.73 6.29 19.88
C ASP A 125 -12.52 5.93 18.38
N GLU A 126 -11.62 6.62 17.66
CA GLU A 126 -11.21 6.27 16.31
C GLU A 126 -9.75 5.79 16.29
N PHE A 127 -9.49 4.76 15.47
CA PHE A 127 -8.13 4.30 15.21
C PHE A 127 -7.46 5.27 14.22
N GLY A 128 -6.43 5.96 14.68
CA GLY A 128 -5.60 6.80 13.82
C GLY A 128 -4.18 6.25 13.73
N ALA A 129 -3.61 6.25 12.54
CA ALA A 129 -2.21 5.89 12.34
C ALA A 129 -1.58 6.64 11.17
N VAL A 130 -0.30 6.95 11.33
CA VAL A 130 0.58 7.38 10.25
C VAL A 130 1.79 6.46 10.29
N MET A 131 2.10 5.80 9.16
CA MET A 131 3.20 4.86 9.06
C MET A 131 3.96 5.06 7.74
N PHE A 132 5.26 4.98 7.83
CA PHE A 132 6.18 4.76 6.72
C PHE A 132 6.92 3.46 6.99
N HIS A 133 6.76 2.49 6.11
CA HIS A 133 7.47 1.22 6.19
C HIS A 133 8.13 0.93 4.84
N TRP A 134 9.45 0.92 4.82
CA TRP A 134 10.26 0.51 3.68
C TRP A 134 10.89 -0.85 3.95
N ARG A 135 10.96 -1.67 2.92
CA ARG A 135 11.55 -3.01 2.95
C ARG A 135 12.36 -3.26 1.69
N ASN A 136 13.50 -3.90 1.83
CA ASN A 136 14.36 -4.32 0.72
C ASN A 136 14.44 -5.85 0.68
N GLY A 137 13.57 -6.48 -0.10
CA GLY A 137 13.49 -7.93 -0.22
C GLY A 137 14.75 -8.57 -0.80
N ALA A 138 15.55 -7.83 -1.57
CA ALA A 138 16.82 -8.31 -2.11
C ALA A 138 17.93 -8.40 -1.05
N ASN A 139 17.84 -7.62 0.04
CA ASN A 139 18.86 -7.57 1.08
C ASN A 139 18.46 -8.35 2.32
N LYS A 140 18.83 -9.63 2.35
CA LYS A 140 18.60 -10.49 3.53
C LYS A 140 19.62 -10.18 4.61
N ILE A 141 19.14 -9.86 5.81
CA ILE A 141 19.98 -9.68 7.01
C ILE A 141 20.04 -10.94 7.88
N SER A 142 19.10 -11.87 7.67
CA SER A 142 19.11 -13.23 8.24
C SER A 142 18.24 -14.15 7.40
N GLU A 143 18.12 -15.42 7.78
CA GLU A 143 17.23 -16.40 7.13
C GLU A 143 15.76 -15.95 7.13
N TYR A 144 15.32 -15.21 8.16
CA TYR A 144 13.94 -14.82 8.39
C TYR A 144 13.68 -13.32 8.31
N ALA A 145 14.69 -12.52 7.92
CA ALA A 145 14.57 -11.07 7.92
C ALA A 145 15.31 -10.42 6.75
N VAL A 146 14.65 -9.42 6.18
CA VAL A 146 15.25 -8.52 5.19
C VAL A 146 15.47 -7.14 5.79
N GLU A 147 16.33 -6.36 5.16
CA GLU A 147 16.55 -4.98 5.54
C GLU A 147 15.23 -4.20 5.45
N SER A 148 14.91 -3.49 6.52
CA SER A 148 13.69 -2.70 6.60
C SER A 148 13.83 -1.49 7.49
N ARG A 149 13.00 -0.48 7.25
CA ARG A 149 12.82 0.70 8.09
C ARG A 149 11.36 0.93 8.36
N THR A 150 10.96 0.98 9.62
CA THR A 150 9.59 1.28 10.04
C THR A 150 9.59 2.49 10.95
N ILE A 151 8.66 3.41 10.70
CA ILE A 151 8.36 4.55 11.57
C ILE A 151 6.85 4.63 11.64
N MET A 152 6.28 4.62 12.83
CA MET A 152 4.83 4.62 13.02
C MET A 152 4.40 5.44 14.22
N VAL A 153 3.35 6.22 14.03
CA VAL A 153 2.52 6.77 15.12
C VAL A 153 1.15 6.18 14.99
N HIS A 154 0.68 5.54 16.04
CA HIS A 154 -0.68 4.98 16.06
C HIS A 154 -1.38 5.23 17.39
N LYS A 155 -2.70 5.20 17.38
CA LYS A 155 -3.53 5.30 18.56
C LYS A 155 -4.25 4.00 18.79
N GLU A 156 -3.98 3.39 19.94
CA GLU A 156 -4.75 2.27 20.46
C GLU A 156 -5.59 2.75 21.64
N THR A 157 -6.91 2.61 21.51
CA THR A 157 -7.87 3.06 22.53
C THR A 157 -7.67 4.52 22.95
N SER A 158 -6.99 4.80 24.06
CA SER A 158 -6.74 6.17 24.58
C SER A 158 -5.30 6.63 24.46
N LYS A 159 -4.35 5.75 24.08
CA LYS A 159 -2.91 6.04 24.09
C LYS A 159 -2.36 6.17 22.67
N THR A 160 -1.70 7.29 22.41
CA THR A 160 -0.87 7.44 21.19
C THR A 160 0.52 6.87 21.46
N THR A 161 0.98 5.99 20.55
CA THR A 161 2.27 5.34 20.60
C THR A 161 3.09 5.76 19.38
N PHE A 162 4.40 5.94 19.57
CA PHE A 162 5.38 6.14 18.51
C PHE A 162 6.37 4.98 18.57
N GLU A 163 6.59 4.35 17.46
CA GLU A 163 7.48 3.21 17.31
C GLU A 163 8.36 3.38 16.08
N GLN A 164 9.57 2.88 16.15
CA GLN A 164 10.47 2.84 15.02
C GLN A 164 11.42 1.64 15.12
N SER A 165 11.83 1.13 13.97
CA SER A 165 12.82 0.05 13.86
C SER A 165 13.62 0.17 12.57
N GLY A 166 14.79 -0.46 12.51
CA GLY A 166 15.72 -0.37 11.40
C GLY A 166 16.59 0.90 11.45
N LYS A 167 17.59 0.95 10.55
CA LYS A 167 18.53 2.08 10.46
C LYS A 167 17.82 3.29 9.84
N PRO A 168 17.86 4.47 10.45
CA PRO A 168 17.32 5.69 9.84
C PRO A 168 18.01 6.04 8.53
N PHE A 169 17.22 6.58 7.59
CA PHE A 169 17.75 7.22 6.38
C PHE A 169 18.29 8.63 6.71
N GLU A 170 19.24 9.11 5.93
CA GLU A 170 19.85 10.43 6.11
C GLU A 170 18.85 11.59 5.97
N PHE A 171 17.78 11.38 5.18
CA PHE A 171 16.74 12.37 4.95
C PHE A 171 15.70 12.46 6.07
N GLU A 172 15.70 11.53 7.04
CA GLU A 172 14.69 11.53 8.10
C GLU A 172 14.85 12.71 9.06
N ASN A 173 13.73 13.27 9.47
CA ASN A 173 13.71 14.33 10.47
C ASN A 173 13.77 13.74 11.89
N LEU A 174 14.97 13.34 12.31
CA LEU A 174 15.19 12.70 13.61
C LEU A 174 14.81 13.61 14.80
N THR A 175 14.93 14.93 14.64
CA THR A 175 14.56 15.87 15.72
C THR A 175 13.05 15.85 16.00
N SER A 176 12.24 15.53 14.99
CA SER A 176 10.80 15.37 15.18
C SER A 176 10.45 14.16 16.04
N TYR A 177 11.27 13.11 16.04
CA TYR A 177 11.02 11.88 16.80
C TYR A 177 11.15 12.07 18.32
N GLU A 178 11.82 13.17 18.75
CA GLU A 178 12.00 13.54 20.15
C GLU A 178 10.89 14.47 20.68
N LYS A 179 9.95 14.89 19.83
CA LYS A 179 8.87 15.77 20.28
C LYS A 179 8.07 15.15 21.43
N ARG A 180 7.66 15.99 22.38
CA ARG A 180 6.83 15.58 23.53
C ARG A 180 5.48 14.99 23.07
N ILE A 181 4.86 15.62 22.06
CA ILE A 181 3.55 15.23 21.52
C ILE A 181 3.78 14.14 20.47
N LYS A 182 3.47 12.90 20.79
CA LYS A 182 3.78 11.73 19.95
C LYS A 182 3.16 11.81 18.56
N LYS A 183 1.94 12.34 18.39
CA LYS A 183 1.28 12.50 17.09
C LYS A 183 2.01 13.44 16.14
N GLU A 184 2.95 14.26 16.66
CA GLU A 184 3.76 15.18 15.86
C GLU A 184 5.12 14.59 15.50
N ARG A 185 5.44 13.39 15.97
CA ARG A 185 6.70 12.71 15.68
C ARG A 185 6.78 12.21 14.25
N LEU A 186 5.63 11.78 13.70
CA LEU A 186 5.48 11.43 12.29
C LEU A 186 4.13 11.94 11.80
N THR A 187 4.14 12.80 10.79
CA THR A 187 2.95 13.35 10.14
C THR A 187 2.82 12.86 8.72
N VAL A 188 1.63 13.00 8.11
CA VAL A 188 1.39 12.65 6.71
C VAL A 188 2.30 13.46 5.78
N ASP A 189 2.54 14.74 6.10
CA ASP A 189 3.44 15.59 5.30
C ASP A 189 4.89 15.09 5.38
N MET A 190 5.37 14.65 6.55
CA MET A 190 6.69 14.03 6.68
C MET A 190 6.80 12.76 5.86
N VAL A 191 5.77 11.90 5.88
CA VAL A 191 5.73 10.70 5.04
C VAL A 191 5.79 11.06 3.56
N ALA A 192 5.07 12.09 3.12
CA ALA A 192 5.13 12.56 1.74
C ALA A 192 6.53 13.05 1.35
N GLU A 193 7.20 13.80 2.23
CA GLU A 193 8.59 14.23 1.99
C GLU A 193 9.55 13.01 1.92
N TYR A 194 9.39 12.01 2.79
CA TYR A 194 10.20 10.78 2.72
C TYR A 194 9.97 10.02 1.42
N CYS A 195 8.73 9.95 0.94
CA CYS A 195 8.39 9.32 -0.33
C CYS A 195 9.08 9.99 -1.52
N LYS A 196 9.29 11.32 -1.51
CA LYS A 196 10.00 12.04 -2.58
C LYS A 196 11.44 11.57 -2.76
N HIS A 197 12.13 11.15 -1.71
CA HIS A 197 13.48 10.57 -1.81
C HIS A 197 13.52 9.23 -2.54
N PHE A 198 12.36 8.61 -2.72
CA PHE A 198 12.15 7.42 -3.54
C PHE A 198 11.49 7.73 -4.89
N ASN A 199 11.45 9.01 -5.32
CA ASN A 199 10.75 9.44 -6.52
C ASN A 199 9.25 9.10 -6.51
N ILE A 200 8.61 9.09 -5.33
CA ILE A 200 7.17 8.92 -5.17
C ILE A 200 6.57 10.27 -4.76
N ASP A 201 5.84 10.90 -5.68
CA ASP A 201 5.13 12.15 -5.43
C ASP A 201 3.70 11.86 -4.96
N LEU A 202 3.57 11.58 -3.66
CA LEU A 202 2.38 10.99 -3.04
C LEU A 202 1.08 11.77 -3.31
N PHE A 203 1.14 13.10 -3.39
CA PHE A 203 -0.02 13.96 -3.53
C PHE A 203 -0.22 14.54 -4.93
N ASN A 204 0.65 14.23 -5.86
CA ASN A 204 0.52 14.68 -7.23
C ASN A 204 -0.33 13.68 -8.04
N LEU A 205 -1.52 14.10 -8.47
CA LEU A 205 -2.41 13.23 -9.25
C LEU A 205 -1.81 12.81 -10.60
N ASP A 206 -0.95 13.65 -11.18
CA ASP A 206 -0.26 13.34 -12.43
C ASP A 206 0.75 12.18 -12.27
N PHE A 207 1.21 11.94 -11.05
CA PHE A 207 2.07 10.82 -10.71
C PHE A 207 1.38 9.45 -10.98
N TYR A 208 0.06 9.39 -10.92
CA TYR A 208 -0.76 8.18 -11.05
C TYR A 208 -1.44 8.04 -12.42
N LYS A 209 -1.05 8.80 -13.43
CA LYS A 209 -1.67 8.78 -14.77
C LYS A 209 -1.30 7.59 -15.63
N GLY A 210 -0.50 6.67 -15.15
CA GLY A 210 -0.05 5.49 -15.89
C GLY A 210 -1.15 4.45 -16.15
N ARG A 211 -0.73 3.35 -16.78
CA ARG A 211 -1.57 2.18 -17.06
C ARG A 211 -2.07 1.52 -15.78
N ALA A 212 -3.14 0.74 -15.88
CA ALA A 212 -3.66 -0.01 -14.76
C ALA A 212 -4.08 -1.43 -15.16
N ALA A 213 -3.96 -2.37 -14.22
CA ALA A 213 -4.45 -3.73 -14.33
C ALA A 213 -5.32 -4.07 -13.11
N LEU A 214 -6.51 -4.60 -13.36
CA LEU A 214 -7.43 -5.06 -12.32
C LEU A 214 -7.47 -6.58 -12.31
N PHE A 215 -7.30 -7.16 -11.14
CA PHE A 215 -7.47 -8.59 -10.90
C PHE A 215 -8.66 -8.82 -9.99
N THR A 216 -9.47 -9.83 -10.32
CA THR A 216 -10.60 -10.25 -9.48
C THR A 216 -10.50 -11.75 -9.23
N THR A 217 -10.63 -12.16 -7.98
CA THR A 217 -10.67 -13.58 -7.62
C THR A 217 -12.06 -13.99 -7.17
N HIS A 218 -12.55 -15.13 -7.65
CA HIS A 218 -13.84 -15.69 -7.29
C HIS A 218 -13.66 -17.10 -6.75
N LYS A 219 -14.34 -17.45 -5.67
CA LYS A 219 -14.38 -18.83 -5.20
C LYS A 219 -15.05 -19.70 -6.27
N LYS A 220 -14.41 -20.84 -6.63
CA LYS A 220 -15.05 -21.80 -7.50
C LYS A 220 -16.34 -22.28 -6.83
N LYS A 221 -17.45 -22.30 -7.57
CA LYS A 221 -18.68 -22.93 -7.08
C LYS A 221 -18.37 -24.40 -6.84
N GLU A 222 -18.53 -24.89 -5.62
CA GLU A 222 -18.56 -26.32 -5.36
C GLU A 222 -19.68 -26.91 -6.24
N ARG A 223 -19.34 -27.81 -7.15
CA ARG A 223 -20.37 -28.64 -7.77
C ARG A 223 -20.89 -29.50 -6.64
N LEU A 224 -22.11 -29.23 -6.18
CA LEU A 224 -22.88 -30.20 -5.41
C LEU A 224 -23.01 -31.45 -6.29
N ILE A 225 -22.29 -32.51 -5.94
CA ILE A 225 -22.41 -33.85 -6.51
C ILE A 225 -23.61 -34.53 -5.89
#